data_876bd42db525de54e54c3268ef43825d
#
_entry.id   876bd42db525de54e54c3268ef43825d
#
_cell.length_a   1.000
_cell.length_b   1.000
_cell.length_c   1.000
_cell.angle_alpha   90.00
_cell.angle_beta   90.00
_cell.angle_gamma   90.00
#
_symmetry.space_group_name_H-M   'P 1'
#
loop_
_entity.id
_entity.type
_entity.pdbx_description
1 polymer ?
#
loop_
_entity_poly.entity_id
_entity_poly.type
_entity_poly.pdbx_seq_one_letter_code
_entity_poly.pdbx_strand_id
1 'polypeptide(L)'
;MTQQHIASAFDRDLEDIQAKIMKMGGLVEAAILEGAISLETRDEERAEKVRAADKAIDLLEEEINEDAARLIALRSPTAGDLRLVLAIMKISGNLERIGDYAKNMAKRTGVLAQMAPVSDSAGALRRMAKEVSKMLKDALDAYIHRDTELAGDVIERDSDVDQMYNGLFREFLTFMMEDPRNITACMHLHFIGKNIERMGDHVTAIACPLYTSDAADE
;
A
#
# COMPACT_ATOMS: atom_id res chain seq x y z
N MET A 1 -9.00 -41.60 -3.84
CA MET A 1 -10.10 -40.58 -3.98
C MET A 1 -10.06 -39.49 -2.90
N THR A 2 -9.67 -39.74 -1.66
CA THR A 2 -9.64 -38.78 -0.56
C THR A 2 -8.60 -37.64 -0.74
N GLN A 3 -7.39 -37.95 -1.21
CA GLN A 3 -6.33 -36.93 -1.39
C GLN A 3 -6.65 -35.88 -2.48
N GLN A 4 -7.25 -36.31 -3.59
CA GLN A 4 -7.63 -35.44 -4.70
C GLN A 4 -8.78 -34.46 -4.33
N HIS A 5 -9.69 -34.90 -3.45
CA HIS A 5 -10.75 -34.06 -2.90
C HIS A 5 -10.25 -33.04 -1.87
N ILE A 6 -9.22 -33.38 -1.11
CA ILE A 6 -8.59 -32.48 -0.11
C ILE A 6 -7.79 -31.40 -0.82
N ALA A 7 -7.00 -31.73 -1.83
CA ALA A 7 -6.27 -30.76 -2.65
C ALA A 7 -7.21 -29.74 -3.33
N SER A 8 -8.27 -30.23 -3.99
CA SER A 8 -9.25 -29.34 -4.67
C SER A 8 -10.06 -28.45 -3.71
N ALA A 9 -10.17 -28.80 -2.44
CA ALA A 9 -10.82 -27.98 -1.44
C ALA A 9 -9.86 -26.92 -0.88
N PHE A 10 -8.59 -27.27 -0.71
CA PHE A 10 -7.54 -26.30 -0.35
C PHE A 10 -7.38 -25.23 -1.42
N ASP A 11 -7.29 -25.63 -2.70
CA ASP A 11 -7.12 -24.71 -3.82
C ASP A 11 -8.27 -23.68 -3.89
N ARG A 12 -9.52 -24.13 -3.69
CA ARG A 12 -10.68 -23.23 -3.68
C ARG A 12 -10.66 -22.25 -2.52
N ASP A 13 -10.36 -22.73 -1.30
CA ASP A 13 -10.27 -21.89 -0.11
C ASP A 13 -9.15 -20.85 -0.31
N LEU A 14 -8.05 -21.22 -0.96
CA LEU A 14 -6.93 -20.33 -1.30
C LEU A 14 -7.32 -19.30 -2.35
N GLU A 15 -8.01 -19.70 -3.43
CA GLU A 15 -8.52 -18.79 -4.46
C GLU A 15 -9.47 -17.73 -3.87
N ASP A 16 -10.35 -18.13 -2.94
CA ASP A 16 -11.27 -17.21 -2.25
C ASP A 16 -10.50 -16.17 -1.42
N ILE A 17 -9.44 -16.58 -0.72
CA ILE A 17 -8.59 -15.66 0.05
C ILE A 17 -7.82 -14.73 -0.91
N GLN A 18 -7.28 -15.24 -2.00
CA GLN A 18 -6.58 -14.42 -3.01
C GLN A 18 -7.52 -13.38 -3.64
N ALA A 19 -8.78 -13.73 -3.90
CA ALA A 19 -9.77 -12.78 -4.38
C ALA A 19 -10.02 -11.63 -3.38
N LYS A 20 -10.02 -11.93 -2.06
CA LYS A 20 -10.11 -10.90 -1.02
C LYS A 20 -8.88 -10.00 -0.99
N ILE A 21 -7.67 -10.54 -1.16
CA ILE A 21 -6.43 -9.76 -1.30
C ILE A 21 -6.53 -8.78 -2.47
N MET A 22 -6.97 -9.24 -3.64
CA MET A 22 -7.13 -8.37 -4.82
C MET A 22 -8.18 -7.28 -4.60
N LYS A 23 -9.29 -7.61 -3.94
CA LYS A 23 -10.31 -6.63 -3.55
C LYS A 23 -9.74 -5.59 -2.58
N MET A 24 -9.00 -6.02 -1.58
CA MET A 24 -8.34 -5.15 -0.61
C MET A 24 -7.32 -4.24 -1.30
N GLY A 25 -6.50 -4.79 -2.21
CA GLY A 25 -5.55 -4.04 -3.02
C GLY A 25 -6.22 -2.91 -3.83
N GLY A 26 -7.35 -3.20 -4.48
CA GLY A 26 -8.13 -2.19 -5.21
C GLY A 26 -8.66 -1.05 -4.31
N LEU A 27 -9.08 -1.37 -3.07
CA LEU A 27 -9.50 -0.34 -2.10
C LEU A 27 -8.32 0.52 -1.65
N VAL A 28 -7.16 -0.09 -1.40
CA VAL A 28 -5.94 0.62 -1.00
C VAL A 28 -5.44 1.51 -2.14
N GLU A 29 -5.40 1.02 -3.38
CA GLU A 29 -5.07 1.83 -4.56
C GLU A 29 -5.97 3.06 -4.69
N ALA A 30 -7.28 2.87 -4.56
CA ALA A 30 -8.24 3.96 -4.57
C ALA A 30 -7.99 4.96 -3.43
N ALA A 31 -7.68 4.49 -2.22
CA ALA A 31 -7.39 5.34 -1.07
C ALA A 31 -6.14 6.21 -1.29
N ILE A 32 -5.07 5.65 -1.87
CA ILE A 32 -3.85 6.40 -2.22
C ILE A 32 -4.18 7.52 -3.22
N LEU A 33 -4.84 7.18 -4.32
CA LEU A 33 -5.12 8.13 -5.40
C LEU A 33 -6.12 9.21 -4.97
N GLU A 34 -7.22 8.82 -4.33
CA GLU A 34 -8.25 9.75 -3.86
C GLU A 34 -7.72 10.66 -2.74
N GLY A 35 -6.89 10.13 -1.84
CA GLY A 35 -6.20 10.91 -0.83
C GLY A 35 -5.27 11.97 -1.44
N ALA A 36 -4.49 11.61 -2.45
CA ALA A 36 -3.61 12.55 -3.14
C ALA A 36 -4.37 13.60 -3.96
N ILE A 37 -5.48 13.22 -4.60
CA ILE A 37 -6.37 14.17 -5.30
C ILE A 37 -7.02 15.13 -4.30
N SER A 38 -7.50 14.62 -3.16
CA SER A 38 -8.11 15.47 -2.13
C SER A 38 -7.14 16.54 -1.62
N LEU A 39 -5.86 16.21 -1.49
CA LEU A 39 -4.82 17.15 -1.10
C LEU A 39 -4.61 18.25 -2.16
N GLU A 40 -4.45 17.86 -3.43
CA GLU A 40 -4.22 18.80 -4.54
C GLU A 40 -5.41 19.74 -4.75
N THR A 41 -6.63 19.20 -4.71
CA THR A 41 -7.87 19.97 -4.90
C THR A 41 -8.36 20.64 -3.63
N ARG A 42 -7.77 20.35 -2.46
CA ARG A 42 -8.21 20.82 -1.14
C ARG A 42 -9.65 20.44 -0.81
N ASP A 43 -10.06 19.25 -1.27
CA ASP A 43 -11.41 18.73 -1.14
C ASP A 43 -11.55 17.95 0.17
N GLU A 44 -12.09 18.61 1.19
CA GLU A 44 -12.30 18.03 2.52
C GLU A 44 -13.35 16.91 2.50
N GLU A 45 -14.37 17.00 1.63
CA GLU A 45 -15.39 15.94 1.51
C GLU A 45 -14.79 14.65 0.93
N ARG A 46 -13.95 14.80 -0.08
CA ARG A 46 -13.19 13.68 -0.66
C ARG A 46 -12.25 13.06 0.37
N ALA A 47 -11.53 13.88 1.13
CA ALA A 47 -10.66 13.42 2.20
C ALA A 47 -11.43 12.62 3.28
N GLU A 48 -12.63 13.07 3.65
CA GLU A 48 -13.45 12.34 4.61
C GLU A 48 -13.95 10.98 4.06
N LYS A 49 -14.28 10.91 2.76
CA LYS A 49 -14.63 9.63 2.12
C LYS A 49 -13.46 8.63 2.16
N VAL A 50 -12.22 9.09 1.91
CA VAL A 50 -11.02 8.23 2.05
C VAL A 50 -10.88 7.72 3.49
N ARG A 51 -11.06 8.59 4.49
CA ARG A 51 -10.99 8.20 5.90
C ARG A 51 -12.07 7.19 6.30
N ALA A 52 -13.28 7.35 5.78
CA ALA A 52 -14.38 6.44 6.05
C ALA A 52 -14.21 5.07 5.36
N ALA A 53 -13.60 5.05 4.18
CA ALA A 53 -13.38 3.84 3.40
C ALA A 53 -12.32 2.90 4.04
N ASP A 54 -11.42 3.42 4.85
CA ASP A 54 -10.40 2.67 5.57
C ASP A 54 -10.97 1.51 6.41
N LYS A 55 -12.13 1.70 7.03
CA LYS A 55 -12.81 0.64 7.78
C LYS A 55 -13.08 -0.63 6.93
N ALA A 56 -13.28 -0.48 5.63
CA ALA A 56 -13.50 -1.63 4.75
C ALA A 56 -12.19 -2.39 4.48
N ILE A 57 -11.05 -1.70 4.54
CA ILE A 57 -9.71 -2.29 4.44
C ILE A 57 -9.43 -3.10 5.72
N ASP A 58 -9.67 -2.52 6.90
CA ASP A 58 -9.50 -3.18 8.21
C ASP A 58 -10.33 -4.47 8.29
N LEU A 59 -11.61 -4.42 7.90
CA LEU A 59 -12.49 -5.59 7.90
C LEU A 59 -12.01 -6.70 6.96
N LEU A 60 -11.49 -6.35 5.79
CA LEU A 60 -10.93 -7.33 4.87
C LEU A 60 -9.65 -7.96 5.40
N GLU A 61 -8.81 -7.21 6.11
CA GLU A 61 -7.62 -7.75 6.77
C GLU A 61 -7.99 -8.77 7.83
N GLU A 62 -8.97 -8.47 8.69
CA GLU A 62 -9.51 -9.40 9.69
C GLU A 62 -10.07 -10.67 9.04
N GLU A 63 -10.92 -10.54 8.00
CA GLU A 63 -11.49 -11.67 7.28
C GLU A 63 -10.43 -12.57 6.64
N ILE A 64 -9.41 -11.97 6.01
CA ILE A 64 -8.31 -12.71 5.37
C ILE A 64 -7.52 -13.51 6.41
N ASN A 65 -7.22 -12.91 7.56
CA ASN A 65 -6.49 -13.56 8.64
C ASN A 65 -7.30 -14.71 9.27
N GLU A 66 -8.62 -14.52 9.46
CA GLU A 66 -9.50 -15.61 9.96
C GLU A 66 -9.58 -16.77 8.97
N ASP A 67 -9.75 -16.49 7.68
CA ASP A 67 -9.82 -17.53 6.64
C ASP A 67 -8.48 -18.26 6.49
N ALA A 68 -7.35 -17.55 6.55
CA ALA A 68 -6.02 -18.14 6.53
C ALA A 68 -5.80 -19.07 7.74
N ALA A 69 -6.17 -18.63 8.94
CA ALA A 69 -6.08 -19.44 10.15
C ALA A 69 -6.98 -20.69 10.07
N ARG A 70 -8.21 -20.53 9.55
CA ARG A 70 -9.15 -21.66 9.30
C ARG A 70 -8.59 -22.66 8.30
N LEU A 71 -7.99 -22.16 7.20
CA LEU A 71 -7.37 -23.00 6.18
C LEU A 71 -6.25 -23.88 6.79
N ILE A 72 -5.35 -23.26 7.58
CA ILE A 72 -4.28 -23.98 8.28
C ILE A 72 -4.86 -25.06 9.20
N ALA A 73 -5.85 -24.72 10.02
CA ALA A 73 -6.44 -25.62 11.00
C ALA A 73 -7.18 -26.81 10.36
N LEU A 74 -7.90 -26.56 9.26
CA LEU A 74 -8.75 -27.60 8.65
C LEU A 74 -8.03 -28.46 7.62
N ARG A 75 -7.00 -27.92 6.94
CA ARG A 75 -6.36 -28.62 5.80
C ARG A 75 -4.98 -29.16 6.13
N SER A 76 -4.34 -28.72 7.23
CA SER A 76 -2.98 -29.13 7.60
C SER A 76 -2.01 -29.05 6.40
N PRO A 77 -1.83 -27.84 5.81
CA PRO A 77 -1.10 -27.68 4.55
C PRO A 77 0.35 -28.18 4.64
N THR A 78 0.91 -28.61 3.51
CA THR A 78 2.32 -28.97 3.39
C THR A 78 3.23 -27.73 3.55
N ALA A 79 4.53 -27.94 3.66
CA ALA A 79 5.47 -26.83 3.89
C ALA A 79 5.36 -25.71 2.82
N GLY A 80 5.18 -26.09 1.54
CA GLY A 80 4.99 -25.13 0.44
C GLY A 80 3.69 -24.36 0.55
N ASP A 81 2.58 -25.07 0.77
CA ASP A 81 1.25 -24.48 0.93
C ASP A 81 1.17 -23.57 2.16
N LEU A 82 1.81 -23.98 3.26
CA LEU A 82 1.88 -23.18 4.48
C LEU A 82 2.61 -21.85 4.25
N ARG A 83 3.73 -21.86 3.50
CA ARG A 83 4.44 -20.62 3.13
C ARG A 83 3.54 -19.66 2.35
N LEU A 84 2.72 -20.21 1.44
CA LEU A 84 1.77 -19.42 0.65
C LEU A 84 0.72 -18.73 1.53
N VAL A 85 0.14 -19.47 2.48
CA VAL A 85 -0.83 -18.90 3.43
C VAL A 85 -0.20 -17.83 4.32
N LEU A 86 1.02 -18.06 4.80
CA LEU A 86 1.75 -17.06 5.59
C LEU A 86 2.11 -15.81 4.77
N ALA A 87 2.42 -15.97 3.48
CA ALA A 87 2.64 -14.84 2.57
C ALA A 87 1.38 -14.00 2.40
N ILE A 88 0.20 -14.63 2.27
CA ILE A 88 -1.10 -13.94 2.21
C ILE A 88 -1.34 -13.07 3.46
N MET A 89 -1.14 -13.63 4.65
CA MET A 89 -1.31 -12.89 5.90
C MET A 89 -0.34 -11.69 5.99
N LYS A 90 0.88 -11.86 5.48
CA LYS A 90 1.86 -10.76 5.42
C LYS A 90 1.45 -9.70 4.40
N ILE A 91 0.91 -10.09 3.25
CA ILE A 91 0.41 -9.16 2.23
C ILE A 91 -0.76 -8.35 2.78
N SER A 92 -1.76 -9.00 3.42
CA SER A 92 -2.92 -8.30 4.00
C SER A 92 -2.51 -7.27 5.04
N GLY A 93 -1.57 -7.60 5.93
CA GLY A 93 -1.05 -6.65 6.92
C GLY A 93 -0.28 -5.48 6.29
N ASN A 94 0.46 -5.68 5.19
CA ASN A 94 1.10 -4.57 4.47
C ASN A 94 0.06 -3.69 3.76
N LEU A 95 -0.99 -4.27 3.18
CA LEU A 95 -2.09 -3.51 2.57
C LEU A 95 -2.83 -2.64 3.59
N GLU A 96 -3.11 -3.16 4.78
CA GLU A 96 -3.70 -2.38 5.89
C GLU A 96 -2.82 -1.19 6.24
N ARG A 97 -1.51 -1.40 6.40
CA ARG A 97 -0.55 -0.31 6.68
C ARG A 97 -0.55 0.77 5.60
N ILE A 98 -0.60 0.38 4.33
CA ILE A 98 -0.69 1.35 3.23
C ILE A 98 -2.01 2.14 3.32
N GLY A 99 -3.13 1.48 3.62
CA GLY A 99 -4.43 2.11 3.87
C GLY A 99 -4.38 3.13 5.00
N ASP A 100 -3.79 2.78 6.14
CA ASP A 100 -3.58 3.67 7.28
C ASP A 100 -2.77 4.93 6.89
N TYR A 101 -1.73 4.80 6.07
CA TYR A 101 -0.98 5.97 5.60
C TYR A 101 -1.80 6.84 4.65
N ALA A 102 -2.63 6.26 3.78
CA ALA A 102 -3.56 7.00 2.92
C ALA A 102 -4.61 7.78 3.74
N LYS A 103 -5.19 7.16 4.76
CA LYS A 103 -6.07 7.79 5.75
C LYS A 103 -5.37 8.95 6.48
N ASN A 104 -4.11 8.75 6.91
CA ASN A 104 -3.32 9.79 7.57
C ASN A 104 -3.01 10.97 6.63
N MET A 105 -2.76 10.72 5.34
CA MET A 105 -2.64 11.76 4.31
C MET A 105 -3.95 12.54 4.18
N ALA A 106 -5.09 11.88 4.03
CA ALA A 106 -6.40 12.50 3.93
C ALA A 106 -6.76 13.33 5.17
N LYS A 107 -6.41 12.88 6.38
CA LYS A 107 -6.60 13.64 7.63
C LYS A 107 -5.87 14.98 7.60
N ARG A 108 -4.69 15.07 6.97
CA ARG A 108 -3.92 16.32 6.87
C ARG A 108 -4.46 17.27 5.82
N THR A 109 -5.20 16.78 4.83
CA THR A 109 -5.87 17.61 3.81
C THR A 109 -6.79 18.65 4.46
N GLY A 110 -7.62 18.26 5.44
CA GLY A 110 -8.51 19.18 6.14
C GLY A 110 -7.76 20.33 6.86
N VAL A 111 -6.58 20.05 7.40
CA VAL A 111 -5.73 21.09 8.02
C VAL A 111 -5.13 22.01 6.96
N LEU A 112 -4.58 21.44 5.89
CA LEU A 112 -3.95 22.19 4.81
C LEU A 112 -4.95 23.02 3.99
N ALA A 113 -6.20 22.59 3.90
CA ALA A 113 -7.26 23.34 3.21
C ALA A 113 -7.52 24.73 3.83
N GLN A 114 -7.22 24.89 5.13
CA GLN A 114 -7.35 26.15 5.87
C GLN A 114 -6.10 27.04 5.79
N MET A 115 -5.02 26.58 5.15
CA MET A 115 -3.73 27.29 5.06
C MET A 115 -3.50 27.83 3.65
N ALA A 116 -2.62 28.82 3.50
CA ALA A 116 -2.18 29.26 2.18
C ALA A 116 -1.43 28.12 1.45
N PRO A 117 -1.60 27.96 0.12
CA PRO A 117 -0.86 26.96 -0.65
C PRO A 117 0.64 27.31 -0.66
N VAL A 118 1.46 26.25 -0.60
CA VAL A 118 2.92 26.35 -0.72
C VAL A 118 3.31 25.82 -2.10
N SER A 119 3.51 26.71 -3.08
CA SER A 119 3.91 26.37 -4.44
C SER A 119 3.10 25.18 -5.03
N ASP A 120 3.67 24.38 -5.95
CA ASP A 120 3.08 23.15 -6.53
C ASP A 120 3.36 21.90 -5.68
N SER A 121 3.59 22.05 -4.39
CA SER A 121 3.96 20.94 -3.50
C SER A 121 2.92 19.81 -3.48
N ALA A 122 1.63 20.14 -3.55
CA ALA A 122 0.56 19.13 -3.57
C ALA A 122 0.57 18.32 -4.89
N GLY A 123 0.83 18.96 -6.03
CA GLY A 123 0.98 18.27 -7.31
C GLY A 123 2.18 17.34 -7.34
N ALA A 124 3.30 17.73 -6.72
CA ALA A 124 4.47 16.88 -6.59
C ALA A 124 4.21 15.65 -5.71
N LEU A 125 3.52 15.80 -4.58
CA LEU A 125 3.10 14.70 -3.72
C LEU A 125 2.12 13.76 -4.44
N ARG A 126 1.21 14.30 -5.27
CA ARG A 126 0.33 13.49 -6.11
C ARG A 126 1.09 12.64 -7.12
N ARG A 127 2.13 13.18 -7.76
CA ARG A 127 2.99 12.40 -8.68
C ARG A 127 3.67 11.25 -7.95
N MET A 128 4.21 11.49 -6.76
CA MET A 128 4.81 10.47 -5.91
C MET A 128 3.79 9.38 -5.50
N ALA A 129 2.59 9.76 -5.05
CA ALA A 129 1.51 8.84 -4.71
C ALA A 129 1.07 7.98 -5.91
N LYS A 130 1.03 8.56 -7.12
CA LYS A 130 0.71 7.84 -8.35
C LYS A 130 1.77 6.78 -8.68
N GLU A 131 3.03 7.04 -8.42
CA GLU A 131 4.09 6.06 -8.63
C GLU A 131 3.96 4.88 -7.65
N VAL A 132 3.76 5.16 -6.37
CA VAL A 132 3.51 4.12 -5.35
C VAL A 132 2.26 3.29 -5.68
N SER A 133 1.18 3.92 -6.18
CA SER A 133 -0.04 3.22 -6.62
C SER A 133 0.24 2.24 -7.77
N LYS A 134 1.09 2.62 -8.74
CA LYS A 134 1.51 1.71 -9.82
C LYS A 134 2.35 0.56 -9.28
N MET A 135 3.32 0.86 -8.41
CA MET A 135 4.14 -0.18 -7.77
C MET A 135 3.27 -1.18 -7.00
N LEU A 136 2.23 -0.71 -6.29
CA LEU A 136 1.28 -1.59 -5.59
C LEU A 136 0.54 -2.52 -6.55
N LYS A 137 0.03 -1.98 -7.66
CA LYS A 137 -0.63 -2.80 -8.68
C LYS A 137 0.32 -3.86 -9.22
N ASP A 138 1.53 -3.47 -9.63
CA ASP A 138 2.52 -4.37 -10.18
C ASP A 138 2.96 -5.43 -9.14
N ALA A 139 3.09 -5.09 -7.86
CA ALA A 139 3.40 -6.03 -6.79
C ALA A 139 2.29 -7.09 -6.58
N LEU A 140 1.02 -6.69 -6.67
CA LEU A 140 -0.12 -7.61 -6.59
C LEU A 140 -0.24 -8.47 -7.84
N ASP A 141 -0.01 -7.91 -9.03
CA ASP A 141 0.04 -8.66 -10.29
C ASP A 141 1.19 -9.69 -10.26
N ALA A 142 2.38 -9.30 -9.80
CA ALA A 142 3.51 -10.21 -9.60
C ALA A 142 3.15 -11.34 -8.63
N TYR A 143 2.46 -11.04 -7.54
CA TYR A 143 2.02 -12.05 -6.58
C TYR A 143 1.06 -13.08 -7.21
N ILE A 144 0.06 -12.65 -7.96
CA ILE A 144 -0.94 -13.54 -8.58
C ILE A 144 -0.32 -14.42 -9.65
N HIS A 145 0.58 -13.85 -10.48
CA HIS A 145 1.20 -14.55 -11.61
C HIS A 145 2.51 -15.26 -11.23
N ARG A 146 2.98 -15.10 -9.98
CA ARG A 146 4.30 -15.57 -9.51
C ARG A 146 5.43 -15.05 -10.40
N ASP A 147 5.34 -13.80 -10.80
CA ASP A 147 6.30 -13.13 -11.67
C ASP A 147 7.42 -12.47 -10.83
N THR A 148 8.56 -13.16 -10.74
CA THR A 148 9.71 -12.72 -9.95
C THR A 148 10.48 -11.58 -10.62
N GLU A 149 10.42 -11.46 -11.95
CA GLU A 149 11.04 -10.36 -12.70
C GLU A 149 10.29 -9.05 -12.38
N LEU A 150 8.95 -9.09 -12.47
CA LEU A 150 8.11 -7.94 -12.12
C LEU A 150 8.25 -7.58 -10.63
N ALA A 151 8.37 -8.56 -9.74
CA ALA A 151 8.63 -8.30 -8.32
C ALA A 151 9.98 -7.60 -8.09
N GLY A 152 11.02 -7.99 -8.82
CA GLY A 152 12.32 -7.33 -8.81
C GLY A 152 12.24 -5.88 -9.28
N ASP A 153 11.53 -5.62 -10.39
CA ASP A 153 11.30 -4.26 -10.91
C ASP A 153 10.62 -3.35 -9.88
N VAL A 154 9.60 -3.86 -9.18
CA VAL A 154 8.94 -3.12 -8.10
C VAL A 154 9.91 -2.72 -6.99
N ILE A 155 10.81 -3.63 -6.58
CA ILE A 155 11.80 -3.36 -5.54
C ILE A 155 12.81 -2.30 -6.00
N GLU A 156 13.26 -2.33 -7.24
CA GLU A 156 14.19 -1.33 -7.80
C GLU A 156 13.58 0.08 -7.86
N ARG A 157 12.30 0.19 -8.22
CA ARG A 157 11.57 1.46 -8.35
C ARG A 157 11.34 2.18 -7.03
N ASP A 158 11.49 1.52 -5.90
CA ASP A 158 11.41 2.15 -4.59
C ASP A 158 12.46 3.25 -4.41
N SER A 159 13.65 3.06 -4.99
CA SER A 159 14.70 4.07 -5.00
C SER A 159 14.28 5.39 -5.67
N ASP A 160 13.38 5.34 -6.66
CA ASP A 160 12.85 6.53 -7.33
C ASP A 160 11.89 7.28 -6.42
N VAL A 161 11.05 6.56 -5.66
CA VAL A 161 10.15 7.13 -4.65
C VAL A 161 10.96 7.84 -3.56
N ASP A 162 12.03 7.22 -3.08
CA ASP A 162 12.97 7.82 -2.12
C ASP A 162 13.62 9.10 -2.63
N GLN A 163 14.05 9.11 -3.89
CA GLN A 163 14.63 10.28 -4.52
C GLN A 163 13.61 11.41 -4.65
N MET A 164 12.36 11.09 -5.04
CA MET A 164 11.27 12.08 -5.10
C MET A 164 11.02 12.69 -3.73
N TYR A 165 10.92 11.88 -2.68
CA TYR A 165 10.75 12.34 -1.31
C TYR A 165 11.90 13.25 -0.85
N ASN A 166 13.14 12.83 -1.07
CA ASN A 166 14.32 13.61 -0.70
C ASN A 166 14.39 14.96 -1.44
N GLY A 167 13.95 15.00 -2.70
CA GLY A 167 13.83 16.24 -3.46
C GLY A 167 12.80 17.20 -2.84
N LEU A 168 11.60 16.69 -2.57
CA LEU A 168 10.53 17.45 -1.91
C LEU A 168 10.93 17.96 -0.52
N PHE A 169 11.62 17.17 0.26
CA PHE A 169 12.09 17.59 1.58
C PHE A 169 13.02 18.81 1.51
N ARG A 170 13.96 18.84 0.55
CA ARG A 170 14.84 19.99 0.32
C ARG A 170 14.06 21.22 -0.12
N GLU A 171 13.07 21.03 -0.98
CA GLU A 171 12.19 22.13 -1.43
C GLU A 171 11.40 22.72 -0.26
N PHE A 172 10.84 21.88 0.62
CA PHE A 172 10.15 22.34 1.82
C PHE A 172 11.06 23.13 2.76
N LEU A 173 12.31 22.69 2.95
CA LEU A 173 13.29 23.44 3.73
C LEU A 173 13.52 24.84 3.14
N THR A 174 13.63 24.94 1.82
CA THR A 174 13.81 26.23 1.13
C THR A 174 12.61 27.14 1.39
N PHE A 175 11.37 26.66 1.22
CA PHE A 175 10.18 27.44 1.49
C PHE A 175 10.03 27.90 2.94
N MET A 176 10.44 27.07 3.89
CA MET A 176 10.46 27.43 5.31
C MET A 176 11.49 28.53 5.61
N MET A 177 12.66 28.50 4.95
CA MET A 177 13.71 29.51 5.12
C MET A 177 13.33 30.85 4.45
N GLU A 178 12.66 30.81 3.29
CA GLU A 178 12.22 32.01 2.58
C GLU A 178 11.10 32.75 3.31
N ASP A 179 10.15 32.02 3.88
CA ASP A 179 9.04 32.60 4.63
C ASP A 179 8.65 31.72 5.83
N PRO A 180 8.93 32.16 7.07
CA PRO A 180 8.55 31.42 8.27
C PRO A 180 7.06 31.10 8.42
N ARG A 181 6.17 31.83 7.72
CA ARG A 181 4.73 31.54 7.72
C ARG A 181 4.41 30.19 7.04
N ASN A 182 5.31 29.69 6.19
CA ASN A 182 5.16 28.41 5.52
C ASN A 182 5.52 27.20 6.40
N ILE A 183 6.16 27.40 7.55
CA ILE A 183 6.70 26.30 8.39
C ILE A 183 5.61 25.28 8.70
N THR A 184 4.44 25.69 9.19
CA THR A 184 3.38 24.76 9.58
C THR A 184 2.85 23.97 8.38
N ALA A 185 2.59 24.63 7.25
CA ALA A 185 2.13 23.98 6.03
C ALA A 185 3.17 23.02 5.47
N CYS A 186 4.45 23.41 5.39
CA CYS A 186 5.55 22.57 4.94
C CYS A 186 5.74 21.33 5.84
N MET A 187 5.57 21.47 7.16
CA MET A 187 5.62 20.32 8.08
C MET A 187 4.49 19.33 7.80
N HIS A 188 3.27 19.77 7.53
CA HIS A 188 2.19 18.87 7.14
C HIS A 188 2.48 18.18 5.81
N LEU A 189 2.97 18.93 4.79
CA LEU A 189 3.35 18.36 3.49
C LEU A 189 4.51 17.36 3.61
N HIS A 190 5.51 17.67 4.44
CA HIS A 190 6.60 16.74 4.75
C HIS A 190 6.10 15.42 5.34
N PHE A 191 5.19 15.46 6.33
CA PHE A 191 4.60 14.25 6.89
C PHE A 191 3.77 13.46 5.87
N ILE A 192 3.10 14.14 4.94
CA ILE A 192 2.41 13.46 3.83
C ILE A 192 3.43 12.77 2.92
N GLY A 193 4.50 13.45 2.52
CA GLY A 193 5.58 12.86 1.73
C GLY A 193 6.19 11.64 2.41
N LYS A 194 6.43 11.71 3.73
CA LYS A 194 6.94 10.56 4.49
C LYS A 194 5.93 9.40 4.58
N ASN A 195 4.63 9.68 4.63
CA ASN A 195 3.62 8.64 4.56
C ASN A 195 3.63 7.94 3.19
N ILE A 196 3.78 8.69 2.09
CA ILE A 196 3.82 8.13 0.74
C ILE A 196 5.09 7.28 0.55
N GLU A 197 6.25 7.73 1.03
CA GLU A 197 7.49 6.93 0.99
C GLU A 197 7.31 5.63 1.78
N ARG A 198 6.71 5.68 2.99
CA ARG A 198 6.43 4.46 3.76
C ARG A 198 5.43 3.51 3.08
N MET A 199 4.50 4.02 2.30
CA MET A 199 3.67 3.16 1.46
C MET A 199 4.54 2.38 0.47
N GLY A 200 5.55 3.01 -0.16
CA GLY A 200 6.55 2.35 -1.02
C GLY A 200 7.26 1.22 -0.30
N ASP A 201 7.79 1.46 0.91
CA ASP A 201 8.41 0.43 1.76
C ASP A 201 7.49 -0.80 1.95
N HIS A 202 6.19 -0.57 2.21
CA HIS A 202 5.23 -1.66 2.38
C HIS A 202 4.89 -2.37 1.07
N VAL A 203 4.91 -1.67 -0.06
CA VAL A 203 4.75 -2.28 -1.39
C VAL A 203 5.93 -3.20 -1.72
N THR A 204 7.16 -2.78 -1.45
CA THR A 204 8.34 -3.66 -1.62
C THR A 204 8.29 -4.87 -0.69
N ALA A 205 7.75 -4.72 0.53
CA ALA A 205 7.52 -5.83 1.45
C ALA A 205 6.46 -6.83 0.96
N ILE A 206 5.55 -6.44 0.05
CA ILE A 206 4.63 -7.34 -0.65
C ILE A 206 5.36 -8.11 -1.76
N ALA A 207 6.22 -7.46 -2.52
CA ALA A 207 6.98 -8.08 -3.61
C ALA A 207 8.11 -9.02 -3.14
N CYS A 208 8.77 -8.70 -2.02
CA CYS A 208 9.96 -9.38 -1.49
C CYS A 208 9.79 -10.90 -1.27
N PRO A 209 8.67 -11.45 -0.73
CA PRO A 209 8.51 -12.88 -0.53
C PRO A 209 8.54 -13.70 -1.84
N LEU A 210 8.12 -13.11 -2.95
CA LEU A 210 8.17 -13.75 -4.27
C LEU A 210 9.59 -13.82 -4.79
N TYR A 211 10.30 -12.71 -4.70
CA TYR A 211 11.68 -12.59 -5.16
C TYR A 211 12.65 -13.52 -4.39
N THR A 212 12.39 -13.75 -3.09
CA THR A 212 13.27 -14.60 -2.26
C THR A 212 12.91 -16.08 -2.28
N SER A 213 11.71 -16.50 -2.71
CA SER A 213 11.31 -17.90 -2.75
C SER A 213 11.96 -18.67 -3.91
N ASP A 214 12.13 -18.03 -5.06
CA ASP A 214 12.80 -18.66 -6.21
C ASP A 214 14.33 -18.79 -6.01
N ALA A 215 14.94 -17.85 -5.29
CA ALA A 215 16.38 -17.93 -4.98
C ALA A 215 16.73 -19.05 -3.97
N ALA A 216 15.74 -19.69 -3.34
CA ALA A 216 15.94 -20.79 -2.40
C ALA A 216 15.67 -22.17 -3.04
N ASP A 217 15.07 -22.21 -4.24
CA ASP A 217 14.76 -23.45 -4.98
C ASP A 217 15.75 -23.72 -6.13
N GLU A 218 16.76 -22.83 -6.36
CA GLU A 218 17.95 -23.03 -7.19
C GLU A 218 19.15 -23.51 -6.33
#